data_501f7530637d5176f1e9779b3d2d45f5
#
_entry.id   501f7530637d5176f1e9779b3d2d45f5
#
_cell.length_a   1.000
_cell.length_b   1.000
_cell.length_c   1.000
_cell.angle_alpha   90.00
_cell.angle_beta   90.00
_cell.angle_gamma   90.00
#
_symmetry.space_group_name_H-M   'P 1'
#
loop_
_entity.id
_entity.type
_entity.pdbx_description
1 polymer ?
#
loop_
_entity_poly.entity_id
_entity_poly.type
_entity_poly.pdbx_seq_one_letter_code
_entity_poly.pdbx_strand_id
1 'polypeptide(L)'
;SGIADGACDCDGTLPETCWDGSSSCELCPDAPANYPDWDLNADGVLDNFNDYENNGSITSRVYDADGNDISSMGDMVAAFVGSEQRGIGVASEVPVFLGGGYAFLMMVYSNETSGETLSFKYYSSSTDEVLDLAETKEFITNMVEGNVSDPFALTLSGGTVELTINFSSNWNWFSVNAVQDDMGINSAFSTLPAAPGDFIKSQTTSATYYDGFGFYPEFNVSIQNTYLLRLNEGGTMVYEGMPVDPASSPISLATNWNWIGYIPQTALGVTEATASSPVSSDDYIKSQTNSATYYDGFGFYPSFNMVPGGGYMLKLANSGDLTYPSGGLASYIDGVNDDDSYYRQYEFNGSISASIDIDNIIVDQSDILYAYSVDELRGKVSPTIFPLTGELVFTIMVYGHNTGNEDLSFEFYDN
;
A
#
# COMPACT_ATOMS: atom_id res chain seq x y z
N SER A 1 15.63 -65.04 16.12
CA SER A 1 14.53 -64.16 15.72
C SER A 1 14.95 -62.73 15.97
N GLY A 2 15.33 -62.02 14.95
CA GLY A 2 15.61 -60.58 14.99
C GLY A 2 14.49 -59.85 14.26
N ILE A 3 14.33 -58.56 14.58
CA ILE A 3 13.48 -57.64 13.81
C ILE A 3 14.01 -57.61 12.37
N ALA A 4 13.14 -57.74 11.37
CA ALA A 4 13.51 -57.61 9.97
C ALA A 4 14.17 -56.24 9.70
N ASP A 5 15.15 -56.21 8.78
CA ASP A 5 15.84 -54.98 8.46
C ASP A 5 14.83 -53.92 7.97
N GLY A 6 14.73 -52.76 8.66
CA GLY A 6 13.78 -51.71 8.37
C GLY A 6 12.38 -51.86 9.00
N ALA A 7 12.11 -52.89 9.84
CA ALA A 7 10.86 -53.02 10.57
C ALA A 7 10.98 -52.50 12.02
N CYS A 8 9.85 -52.05 12.58
CA CYS A 8 9.76 -51.51 13.93
C CYS A 8 9.62 -52.63 15.00
N ASP A 9 9.15 -53.81 14.63
CA ASP A 9 8.89 -54.95 15.52
C ASP A 9 9.17 -56.30 14.87
N CYS A 10 8.98 -57.38 15.65
CA CYS A 10 9.18 -58.76 15.17
C CYS A 10 8.05 -59.26 14.25
N ASP A 11 6.95 -58.54 14.16
CA ASP A 11 5.80 -58.88 13.31
C ASP A 11 5.91 -58.21 11.92
N GLY A 12 6.97 -57.40 11.70
CA GLY A 12 7.28 -56.77 10.42
C GLY A 12 6.52 -55.45 10.18
N THR A 13 6.05 -54.78 11.24
CA THR A 13 5.46 -53.46 11.18
C THR A 13 6.51 -52.49 10.63
N LEU A 14 6.16 -51.73 9.56
CA LEU A 14 7.03 -50.72 8.98
C LEU A 14 6.91 -49.38 9.76
N PRO A 15 7.98 -48.58 9.80
CA PRO A 15 7.88 -47.22 10.34
C PRO A 15 6.83 -46.39 9.61
N GLU A 16 6.13 -45.53 10.34
CA GLU A 16 5.27 -44.53 9.74
C GLU A 16 6.14 -43.39 9.16
N THR A 17 5.73 -42.87 8.01
CA THR A 17 6.33 -41.64 7.45
C THR A 17 5.69 -40.45 8.16
N CYS A 18 6.55 -39.61 8.77
CA CYS A 18 6.15 -38.41 9.48
C CYS A 18 5.98 -37.23 8.50
N TRP A 19 5.34 -36.18 8.98
CA TRP A 19 5.11 -34.96 8.21
C TRP A 19 6.41 -34.34 7.64
N ASP A 20 7.55 -34.57 8.26
CA ASP A 20 8.88 -34.08 7.84
C ASP A 20 9.62 -35.06 6.92
N GLY A 21 8.93 -36.10 6.43
CA GLY A 21 9.51 -37.14 5.60
C GLY A 21 10.40 -38.15 6.37
N SER A 22 10.58 -37.96 7.69
CA SER A 22 11.28 -38.93 8.53
C SER A 22 10.44 -40.20 8.73
N SER A 23 11.09 -41.29 9.06
CA SER A 23 10.40 -42.55 9.40
C SER A 23 10.53 -42.84 10.87
N SER A 24 9.42 -43.06 11.55
CA SER A 24 9.39 -43.37 13.00
C SER A 24 8.68 -44.66 13.29
N CYS A 25 9.22 -45.41 14.22
CA CYS A 25 8.57 -46.57 14.84
C CYS A 25 7.79 -46.20 16.12
N GLU A 26 7.84 -44.95 16.50
CA GLU A 26 7.08 -44.36 17.59
C GLU A 26 6.15 -43.29 17.03
N LEU A 27 5.54 -42.46 17.87
CA LEU A 27 4.75 -41.35 17.40
C LEU A 27 5.66 -40.34 16.64
N CYS A 28 5.20 -39.85 15.51
CA CYS A 28 5.83 -38.76 14.80
C CYS A 28 5.87 -37.53 15.69
N PRO A 29 6.90 -36.66 15.55
CA PRO A 29 6.89 -35.35 16.19
C PRO A 29 5.66 -34.56 15.75
N ASP A 30 5.15 -33.68 16.63
CA ASP A 30 4.06 -32.77 16.27
C ASP A 30 4.52 -31.87 15.12
N ALA A 31 3.67 -31.74 14.09
CA ALA A 31 3.91 -30.77 13.04
C ALA A 31 3.87 -29.33 13.59
N PRO A 32 4.59 -28.36 12.98
CA PRO A 32 4.39 -26.96 13.26
C PRO A 32 2.91 -26.56 13.16
N ALA A 33 2.49 -25.54 13.91
CA ALA A 33 1.07 -25.22 14.08
C ALA A 33 0.37 -24.83 12.76
N ASN A 34 1.13 -24.22 11.82
CA ASN A 34 0.64 -23.77 10.53
C ASN A 34 1.18 -24.59 9.35
N TYR A 35 1.76 -25.77 9.62
CA TYR A 35 2.24 -26.66 8.55
C TYR A 35 1.10 -27.06 7.63
N PRO A 36 1.17 -26.76 6.32
CA PRO A 36 0.05 -26.95 5.42
C PRO A 36 -0.08 -28.42 4.98
N ASP A 37 -1.32 -28.88 4.77
CA ASP A 37 -1.67 -30.20 4.25
C ASP A 37 -1.46 -30.31 2.72
N TRP A 38 -0.33 -29.80 2.20
CA TRP A 38 -0.06 -29.78 0.75
C TRP A 38 0.61 -31.04 0.22
N ASP A 39 1.20 -31.81 1.10
CA ASP A 39 1.97 -33.03 0.81
C ASP A 39 1.84 -33.97 2.01
N LEU A 40 0.76 -34.74 2.06
CA LEU A 40 0.41 -35.56 3.23
C LEU A 40 1.35 -36.74 3.46
N ASN A 41 2.02 -37.16 2.41
CA ASN A 41 2.94 -38.31 2.45
C ASN A 41 4.41 -37.90 2.38
N ALA A 42 4.69 -36.60 2.33
CA ALA A 42 6.02 -35.97 2.29
C ALA A 42 6.94 -36.49 1.16
N ASP A 43 6.36 -36.81 -0.02
CA ASP A 43 7.10 -37.31 -1.18
C ASP A 43 7.43 -36.20 -2.20
N GLY A 44 6.93 -34.97 -1.99
CA GLY A 44 7.12 -33.82 -2.86
C GLY A 44 6.30 -33.86 -4.14
N VAL A 45 5.26 -34.68 -4.18
CA VAL A 45 4.38 -34.85 -5.33
C VAL A 45 2.94 -34.57 -4.90
N LEU A 46 2.13 -33.98 -5.76
CA LEU A 46 0.71 -33.75 -5.50
C LEU A 46 -0.01 -35.07 -5.24
N ASP A 47 -0.64 -35.27 -4.07
CA ASP A 47 -1.24 -36.53 -3.65
C ASP A 47 -2.28 -37.09 -4.63
N ASN A 48 -3.06 -36.19 -5.25
CA ASN A 48 -4.14 -36.57 -6.18
C ASN A 48 -3.78 -36.34 -7.66
N PHE A 49 -2.49 -36.34 -8.03
CA PHE A 49 -2.05 -36.09 -9.41
C PHE A 49 -2.69 -36.98 -10.47
N ASN A 50 -3.13 -38.20 -10.08
CA ASN A 50 -3.81 -39.14 -10.98
C ASN A 50 -5.21 -38.69 -11.40
N ASP A 51 -5.77 -37.66 -10.78
CA ASP A 51 -7.10 -37.13 -11.11
C ASP A 51 -7.03 -36.16 -12.32
N TYR A 52 -5.82 -35.90 -12.84
CA TYR A 52 -5.59 -34.93 -13.91
C TYR A 52 -5.01 -35.59 -15.17
N GLU A 53 -5.50 -35.14 -16.34
CA GLU A 53 -5.06 -35.64 -17.66
C GLU A 53 -3.80 -34.97 -18.18
N ASN A 54 -3.57 -33.69 -17.80
CA ASN A 54 -2.51 -32.86 -18.31
C ASN A 54 -1.55 -32.43 -17.19
N ASN A 55 -0.28 -32.22 -17.56
CA ASN A 55 0.72 -31.69 -16.64
C ASN A 55 1.66 -30.71 -17.32
N GLY A 56 2.43 -30.00 -16.51
CA GLY A 56 3.51 -29.13 -16.85
C GLY A 56 4.51 -29.07 -15.71
N SER A 57 5.62 -28.36 -15.90
CA SER A 57 6.64 -28.17 -14.86
C SER A 57 6.97 -26.71 -14.65
N ILE A 58 7.18 -26.34 -13.38
CA ILE A 58 7.65 -25.01 -12.98
C ILE A 58 8.87 -25.20 -12.07
N THR A 59 9.97 -24.52 -12.40
CA THR A 59 11.12 -24.39 -11.50
C THR A 59 11.17 -22.95 -11.02
N SER A 60 11.00 -22.73 -9.71
CA SER A 60 10.86 -21.41 -9.13
C SER A 60 11.80 -21.17 -7.96
N ARG A 61 11.95 -19.90 -7.58
CA ARG A 61 12.51 -19.41 -6.31
C ARG A 61 11.61 -18.34 -5.75
N VAL A 62 11.66 -18.18 -4.42
CA VAL A 62 10.84 -17.17 -3.72
C VAL A 62 11.72 -16.02 -3.26
N TYR A 63 11.26 -14.81 -3.54
CA TYR A 63 11.96 -13.57 -3.22
C TYR A 63 11.09 -12.69 -2.31
N ASP A 64 11.75 -11.92 -1.45
CA ASP A 64 11.07 -10.84 -0.71
C ASP A 64 10.81 -9.62 -1.61
N ALA A 65 10.18 -8.59 -1.05
CA ALA A 65 9.87 -7.34 -1.77
C ALA A 65 11.14 -6.57 -2.21
N ASP A 66 12.27 -6.82 -1.58
CA ASP A 66 13.57 -6.20 -1.91
C ASP A 66 14.34 -7.01 -2.96
N GLY A 67 13.79 -8.14 -3.42
CA GLY A 67 14.39 -9.04 -4.43
C GLY A 67 15.45 -9.99 -3.85
N ASN A 68 15.52 -10.18 -2.53
CA ASN A 68 16.40 -11.16 -1.93
C ASN A 68 15.76 -12.55 -1.99
N ASP A 69 16.55 -13.56 -2.38
CA ASP A 69 16.12 -14.97 -2.32
C ASP A 69 15.95 -15.39 -0.84
N ILE A 70 14.71 -15.75 -0.47
CA ILE A 70 14.35 -16.16 0.90
C ILE A 70 14.12 -17.67 1.02
N SER A 71 14.32 -18.41 -0.08
CA SER A 71 14.12 -19.86 -0.13
C SER A 71 15.08 -20.59 0.81
N SER A 72 14.57 -21.44 1.68
CA SER A 72 15.32 -22.19 2.69
C SER A 72 14.92 -23.67 2.73
N MET A 73 15.77 -24.50 3.35
CA MET A 73 15.46 -25.92 3.55
C MET A 73 14.20 -26.07 4.42
N GLY A 74 13.31 -26.96 4.00
CA GLY A 74 12.03 -27.22 4.69
C GLY A 74 10.88 -26.35 4.22
N ASP A 75 11.15 -25.36 3.34
CA ASP A 75 10.10 -24.54 2.74
C ASP A 75 9.38 -25.30 1.61
N MET A 76 8.15 -24.87 1.31
CA MET A 76 7.33 -25.42 0.23
C MET A 76 6.66 -24.32 -0.59
N VAL A 77 6.43 -24.61 -1.86
CA VAL A 77 5.58 -23.81 -2.76
C VAL A 77 4.48 -24.69 -3.30
N ALA A 78 3.22 -24.26 -3.20
CA ALA A 78 2.09 -24.96 -3.82
C ALA A 78 1.39 -24.08 -4.86
N ALA A 79 0.91 -24.71 -5.94
CA ALA A 79 0.12 -24.08 -6.99
C ALA A 79 -1.35 -24.41 -6.82
N PHE A 80 -2.23 -23.43 -7.11
CA PHE A 80 -3.69 -23.57 -6.96
C PHE A 80 -4.43 -22.99 -8.17
N VAL A 81 -5.61 -23.57 -8.46
CA VAL A 81 -6.66 -22.94 -9.27
C VAL A 81 -7.86 -22.72 -8.36
N GLY A 82 -8.13 -21.45 -8.01
CA GLY A 82 -9.06 -21.14 -6.92
C GLY A 82 -8.55 -21.69 -5.59
N SER A 83 -9.31 -22.58 -4.96
CA SER A 83 -8.92 -23.28 -3.73
C SER A 83 -8.36 -24.69 -3.95
N GLU A 84 -8.34 -25.17 -5.19
CA GLU A 84 -7.92 -26.53 -5.52
C GLU A 84 -6.42 -26.58 -5.81
N GLN A 85 -5.68 -27.40 -5.05
CA GLN A 85 -4.26 -27.59 -5.23
C GLN A 85 -3.96 -28.30 -6.54
N ARG A 86 -2.99 -27.78 -7.29
CA ARG A 86 -2.60 -28.27 -8.62
C ARG A 86 -1.15 -28.68 -8.70
N GLY A 87 -0.36 -28.43 -7.66
CA GLY A 87 1.05 -28.81 -7.62
C GLY A 87 1.69 -28.50 -6.28
N ILE A 88 2.82 -29.16 -6.03
CA ILE A 88 3.68 -28.93 -4.87
C ILE A 88 5.15 -29.00 -5.31
N GLY A 89 5.98 -28.16 -4.74
CA GLY A 89 7.42 -28.20 -4.83
C GLY A 89 8.03 -27.98 -3.45
N VAL A 90 8.86 -28.91 -3.01
CA VAL A 90 9.64 -28.79 -1.79
C VAL A 90 11.01 -28.20 -2.10
N ALA A 91 11.57 -27.42 -1.14
CA ALA A 91 12.87 -26.77 -1.31
C ALA A 91 13.98 -27.80 -1.58
N SER A 92 14.63 -27.69 -2.73
CA SER A 92 15.71 -28.55 -3.17
C SER A 92 17.00 -27.73 -3.29
N GLU A 93 18.10 -28.24 -2.71
CA GLU A 93 19.41 -27.57 -2.76
C GLU A 93 19.93 -27.49 -4.20
N VAL A 94 20.30 -26.28 -4.62
CA VAL A 94 20.90 -26.04 -5.93
C VAL A 94 22.42 -26.05 -5.80
N PRO A 95 23.15 -26.86 -6.61
CA PRO A 95 24.59 -26.85 -6.58
C PRO A 95 25.19 -25.48 -6.81
N VAL A 96 26.26 -25.14 -6.09
CA VAL A 96 26.92 -23.81 -6.13
C VAL A 96 27.30 -23.36 -7.55
N PHE A 97 27.71 -24.29 -8.42
CA PHE A 97 28.05 -23.98 -9.81
C PHE A 97 26.84 -23.65 -10.71
N LEU A 98 25.58 -23.87 -10.20
CA LEU A 98 24.33 -23.47 -10.82
C LEU A 98 23.66 -22.28 -10.09
N GLY A 99 24.39 -21.62 -9.19
CA GLY A 99 23.92 -20.46 -8.45
C GLY A 99 23.77 -20.66 -6.94
N GLY A 100 23.73 -21.91 -6.46
CA GLY A 100 23.53 -22.22 -5.03
C GLY A 100 22.12 -21.90 -4.53
N GLY A 101 21.93 -21.97 -3.20
CA GLY A 101 20.62 -21.72 -2.56
C GLY A 101 19.63 -22.86 -2.75
N TYR A 102 18.34 -22.55 -2.74
CA TYR A 102 17.26 -23.52 -2.89
C TYR A 102 16.35 -23.13 -4.07
N ALA A 103 15.74 -24.12 -4.69
CA ALA A 103 14.73 -23.93 -5.71
C ALA A 103 13.59 -24.95 -5.51
N PHE A 104 12.40 -24.61 -6.02
CA PHE A 104 11.22 -25.44 -5.98
C PHE A 104 10.97 -26.02 -7.38
N LEU A 105 11.14 -27.34 -7.49
CA LEU A 105 10.88 -28.07 -8.73
C LEU A 105 9.50 -28.71 -8.60
N MET A 106 8.52 -28.13 -9.27
CA MET A 106 7.12 -28.47 -9.11
C MET A 106 6.52 -29.00 -10.41
N MET A 107 5.81 -30.12 -10.34
CA MET A 107 4.88 -30.53 -11.38
C MET A 107 3.52 -29.89 -11.09
N VAL A 108 2.88 -29.34 -12.10
CA VAL A 108 1.53 -28.75 -12.04
C VAL A 108 0.59 -29.51 -12.96
N TYR A 109 -0.66 -29.65 -12.55
CA TYR A 109 -1.63 -30.54 -13.17
C TYR A 109 -2.95 -29.84 -13.47
N SER A 110 -3.64 -30.29 -14.55
CA SER A 110 -4.94 -29.78 -14.96
C SER A 110 -5.71 -30.80 -15.79
N ASN A 111 -7.04 -30.73 -15.80
CA ASN A 111 -7.88 -31.45 -16.76
C ASN A 111 -8.11 -30.63 -18.05
N GLU A 112 -7.77 -29.33 -18.02
CA GLU A 112 -7.81 -28.47 -19.20
C GLU A 112 -6.45 -28.44 -19.89
N THR A 113 -6.44 -28.20 -21.21
CA THR A 113 -5.18 -28.06 -21.95
C THR A 113 -4.56 -26.69 -21.83
N SER A 114 -5.35 -25.66 -21.49
CA SER A 114 -4.95 -24.27 -21.25
C SER A 114 -6.10 -23.45 -20.67
N GLY A 115 -5.81 -22.22 -20.21
CA GLY A 115 -6.82 -21.23 -19.80
C GLY A 115 -7.08 -21.20 -18.30
N GLU A 116 -6.62 -22.18 -17.51
CA GLU A 116 -6.65 -22.07 -16.05
C GLU A 116 -5.48 -21.21 -15.57
N THR A 117 -5.75 -20.31 -14.62
CA THR A 117 -4.74 -19.46 -14.00
C THR A 117 -4.30 -20.07 -12.68
N LEU A 118 -3.02 -20.41 -12.60
CA LEU A 118 -2.37 -20.86 -11.37
C LEU A 118 -2.01 -19.64 -10.51
N SER A 119 -2.35 -19.69 -9.24
CA SER A 119 -1.83 -18.85 -8.16
C SER A 119 -0.92 -19.70 -7.27
N PHE A 120 -0.08 -19.03 -6.47
CA PHE A 120 0.94 -19.73 -5.67
C PHE A 120 0.89 -19.30 -4.22
N LYS A 121 1.24 -20.25 -3.33
CA LYS A 121 1.45 -20.02 -1.91
C LYS A 121 2.80 -20.59 -1.49
N TYR A 122 3.42 -19.94 -0.52
CA TYR A 122 4.71 -20.31 0.05
C TYR A 122 4.56 -20.61 1.55
N TYR A 123 5.05 -21.74 1.98
CA TYR A 123 5.22 -22.05 3.39
C TYR A 123 6.67 -21.82 3.79
N SER A 124 6.89 -20.91 4.75
CA SER A 124 8.19 -20.66 5.37
C SER A 124 8.35 -21.51 6.61
N SER A 125 9.27 -22.46 6.57
CA SER A 125 9.57 -23.34 7.72
C SER A 125 10.22 -22.58 8.88
N SER A 126 10.88 -21.44 8.60
CA SER A 126 11.56 -20.63 9.60
C SER A 126 10.62 -19.78 10.46
N THR A 127 9.49 -19.34 9.88
CA THR A 127 8.50 -18.52 10.57
C THR A 127 7.21 -19.28 10.90
N ASP A 128 7.07 -20.51 10.39
CA ASP A 128 5.85 -21.32 10.47
C ASP A 128 4.62 -20.56 9.93
N GLU A 129 4.75 -19.96 8.73
CA GLU A 129 3.71 -19.16 8.10
C GLU A 129 3.44 -19.61 6.66
N VAL A 130 2.17 -19.60 6.26
CA VAL A 130 1.73 -19.73 4.87
C VAL A 130 1.48 -18.33 4.31
N LEU A 131 2.21 -17.98 3.25
CA LEU A 131 2.22 -16.66 2.63
C LEU A 131 1.73 -16.79 1.18
N ASP A 132 0.95 -15.80 0.72
CA ASP A 132 0.55 -15.72 -0.68
C ASP A 132 1.71 -15.16 -1.53
N LEU A 133 1.80 -15.63 -2.78
CA LEU A 133 2.75 -15.13 -3.77
C LEU A 133 2.03 -14.27 -4.82
N ALA A 134 2.70 -13.24 -5.31
CA ALA A 134 2.08 -12.23 -6.16
C ALA A 134 1.83 -12.68 -7.61
N GLU A 135 2.68 -13.57 -8.10
CA GLU A 135 2.63 -14.00 -9.49
C GLU A 135 1.50 -15.00 -9.72
N THR A 136 1.00 -14.95 -10.94
CA THR A 136 0.10 -15.98 -11.49
C THR A 136 0.67 -16.51 -12.80
N LYS A 137 0.27 -17.73 -13.18
CA LYS A 137 0.70 -18.34 -14.44
C LYS A 137 -0.44 -19.07 -15.11
N GLU A 138 -0.68 -18.81 -16.38
CA GLU A 138 -1.61 -19.63 -17.16
C GLU A 138 -1.04 -21.05 -17.33
N PHE A 139 -1.86 -22.06 -16.99
CA PHE A 139 -1.54 -23.45 -17.26
C PHE A 139 -1.66 -23.74 -18.76
N ILE A 140 -0.64 -24.34 -19.32
CA ILE A 140 -0.64 -24.90 -20.69
C ILE A 140 -0.06 -26.29 -20.61
N THR A 141 -0.72 -27.29 -21.23
CA THR A 141 -0.25 -28.68 -21.21
C THR A 141 1.19 -28.79 -21.75
N ASN A 142 2.04 -29.56 -21.06
CA ASN A 142 3.46 -29.73 -21.32
C ASN A 142 4.31 -28.44 -21.19
N MET A 143 3.81 -27.41 -20.51
CA MET A 143 4.61 -26.21 -20.24
C MET A 143 5.87 -26.58 -19.44
N VAL A 144 6.95 -25.86 -19.71
CA VAL A 144 8.19 -25.87 -18.92
C VAL A 144 8.53 -24.42 -18.61
N GLU A 145 8.33 -24.02 -17.36
CA GLU A 145 8.55 -22.66 -16.91
C GLU A 145 9.74 -22.60 -15.96
N GLY A 146 10.72 -21.76 -16.28
CA GLY A 146 11.94 -21.62 -15.50
C GLY A 146 12.86 -22.86 -15.52
N ASN A 147 14.01 -22.69 -14.91
CA ASN A 147 15.00 -23.73 -14.64
C ASN A 147 15.89 -23.27 -13.46
N VAL A 148 16.76 -24.13 -12.93
CA VAL A 148 17.58 -23.82 -11.74
C VAL A 148 18.52 -22.63 -11.91
N SER A 149 18.93 -22.28 -13.15
CA SER A 149 19.80 -21.14 -13.46
C SER A 149 19.03 -19.87 -13.82
N ASP A 150 17.78 -20.01 -14.25
CA ASP A 150 16.85 -18.94 -14.60
C ASP A 150 15.45 -19.32 -14.08
N PRO A 151 15.23 -19.28 -12.77
CA PRO A 151 13.99 -19.75 -12.16
C PRO A 151 12.85 -18.79 -12.42
N PHE A 152 11.63 -19.31 -12.46
CA PHE A 152 10.43 -18.49 -12.38
C PHE A 152 10.43 -17.77 -11.03
N ALA A 153 10.60 -16.45 -11.04
CA ALA A 153 10.63 -15.66 -9.83
C ALA A 153 9.21 -15.57 -9.25
N LEU A 154 9.07 -16.00 -8.02
CA LEU A 154 7.87 -15.85 -7.20
C LEU A 154 8.22 -14.85 -6.10
N THR A 155 7.42 -13.80 -5.92
CA THR A 155 7.63 -12.81 -4.88
C THR A 155 6.55 -12.93 -3.81
N LEU A 156 6.92 -12.71 -2.56
CA LEU A 156 5.90 -12.63 -1.52
C LEU A 156 4.88 -11.59 -1.94
N SER A 157 3.63 -12.00 -2.06
CA SER A 157 2.53 -11.07 -2.07
C SER A 157 2.58 -10.39 -0.71
N GLY A 158 2.92 -9.11 -0.69
CA GLY A 158 2.82 -8.35 0.55
C GLY A 158 1.43 -8.60 1.12
N GLY A 159 1.34 -9.11 2.35
CA GLY A 159 0.04 -9.34 2.99
C GLY A 159 -0.81 -8.08 2.87
N THR A 160 -2.13 -8.20 2.95
CA THR A 160 -2.99 -7.02 2.97
C THR A 160 -2.51 -6.04 4.04
N VAL A 161 -2.50 -4.77 3.70
CA VAL A 161 -2.24 -3.69 4.66
C VAL A 161 -3.57 -3.06 5.05
N GLU A 162 -3.68 -2.73 6.32
CA GLU A 162 -4.81 -2.01 6.85
C GLU A 162 -4.49 -0.52 6.95
N LEU A 163 -5.33 0.31 6.35
CA LEU A 163 -5.29 1.77 6.46
C LEU A 163 -6.52 2.24 7.21
N THR A 164 -6.35 2.63 8.46
CA THR A 164 -7.42 3.22 9.27
C THR A 164 -7.44 4.74 9.08
N ILE A 165 -8.56 5.29 8.60
CA ILE A 165 -8.76 6.74 8.40
C ILE A 165 -9.90 7.21 9.28
N ASN A 166 -9.63 8.17 10.14
CA ASN A 166 -10.62 8.84 10.97
C ASN A 166 -11.11 10.10 10.26
N PHE A 167 -12.38 10.12 9.89
CA PHE A 167 -13.04 11.26 9.28
C PHE A 167 -13.81 12.09 10.30
N SER A 168 -13.77 13.39 10.12
CA SER A 168 -14.66 14.31 10.84
C SER A 168 -15.91 14.64 10.02
N SER A 169 -16.92 15.23 10.62
CA SER A 169 -18.02 15.87 9.88
C SER A 169 -17.46 16.95 8.94
N ASN A 170 -18.21 17.24 7.88
CA ASN A 170 -17.81 18.14 6.79
C ASN A 170 -16.68 17.60 5.90
N TRP A 171 -15.80 18.45 5.38
CA TRP A 171 -14.82 18.09 4.37
C TRP A 171 -13.59 17.36 4.95
N ASN A 172 -13.16 16.33 4.26
CA ASN A 172 -11.97 15.54 4.53
C ASN A 172 -11.22 15.27 3.22
N TRP A 173 -9.91 15.42 3.22
CA TRP A 173 -9.06 15.11 2.09
C TRP A 173 -8.27 13.84 2.38
N PHE A 174 -8.39 12.84 1.52
CA PHE A 174 -7.74 11.55 1.74
C PHE A 174 -7.36 10.85 0.43
N SER A 175 -6.53 9.83 0.54
CA SER A 175 -6.23 8.86 -0.50
C SER A 175 -6.13 7.46 0.10
N VAL A 176 -6.12 6.43 -0.75
CA VAL A 176 -5.83 5.05 -0.36
C VAL A 176 -4.54 4.60 -0.99
N ASN A 177 -3.80 3.68 -0.35
CA ASN A 177 -2.46 3.26 -0.72
C ASN A 177 -2.31 1.76 -0.95
N ALA A 178 -3.43 1.07 -1.16
CA ALA A 178 -3.49 -0.36 -1.46
C ALA A 178 -4.60 -0.63 -2.47
N VAL A 179 -4.53 -1.73 -3.19
CA VAL A 179 -5.56 -2.17 -4.15
C VAL A 179 -6.37 -3.32 -3.57
N GLN A 180 -7.65 -3.37 -3.93
CA GLN A 180 -8.57 -4.46 -3.61
C GLN A 180 -8.95 -5.17 -4.90
N ASP A 181 -9.51 -6.37 -4.81
CA ASP A 181 -10.01 -7.12 -5.98
C ASP A 181 -11.13 -6.36 -6.69
N ASP A 182 -11.97 -5.66 -5.93
CA ASP A 182 -13.01 -4.76 -6.45
C ASP A 182 -12.76 -3.32 -5.96
N MET A 183 -12.33 -2.47 -6.87
CA MET A 183 -12.09 -1.04 -6.65
C MET A 183 -13.33 -0.17 -6.90
N GLY A 184 -14.51 -0.74 -7.13
CA GLY A 184 -15.77 0.00 -7.17
C GLY A 184 -15.99 0.77 -5.85
N ILE A 185 -16.39 2.05 -5.91
CA ILE A 185 -16.46 2.92 -4.71
C ILE A 185 -17.30 2.32 -3.58
N ASN A 186 -18.38 1.62 -3.89
CA ASN A 186 -19.25 1.03 -2.89
C ASN A 186 -18.64 -0.21 -2.24
N SER A 187 -17.81 -0.95 -2.97
CA SER A 187 -17.04 -2.08 -2.47
C SER A 187 -15.83 -1.58 -1.68
N ALA A 188 -15.01 -0.76 -2.30
CA ALA A 188 -13.77 -0.24 -1.74
C ALA A 188 -13.99 0.55 -0.42
N PHE A 189 -15.10 1.28 -0.31
CA PHE A 189 -15.43 2.08 0.87
C PHE A 189 -16.60 1.49 1.68
N SER A 190 -16.77 0.17 1.65
CA SER A 190 -17.87 -0.53 2.36
C SER A 190 -17.86 -0.32 3.88
N THR A 191 -16.71 -0.02 4.47
CA THR A 191 -16.56 0.28 5.91
C THR A 191 -16.75 1.77 6.24
N LEU A 192 -16.86 2.65 5.23
CA LEU A 192 -17.11 4.07 5.45
C LEU A 192 -18.53 4.25 6.01
N PRO A 193 -18.70 4.94 7.16
CA PRO A 193 -20.01 5.17 7.76
C PRO A 193 -20.77 6.29 7.03
N ALA A 194 -21.00 6.10 5.71
CA ALA A 194 -21.68 7.08 4.88
C ALA A 194 -23.18 7.11 5.12
N ALA A 195 -23.75 8.31 5.07
CA ALA A 195 -25.17 8.59 5.25
C ALA A 195 -25.76 9.31 4.01
N PRO A 196 -27.08 9.27 3.81
CA PRO A 196 -27.74 9.95 2.70
C PRO A 196 -27.37 11.43 2.61
N GLY A 197 -26.91 11.85 1.42
CA GLY A 197 -26.44 13.20 1.15
C GLY A 197 -24.95 13.44 1.37
N ASP A 198 -24.20 12.45 1.89
CA ASP A 198 -22.76 12.51 1.90
C ASP A 198 -22.22 12.52 0.46
N PHE A 199 -21.13 13.22 0.26
CA PHE A 199 -20.64 13.52 -1.08
C PHE A 199 -19.15 13.30 -1.17
N ILE A 200 -18.72 12.63 -2.24
CA ILE A 200 -17.31 12.40 -2.54
C ILE A 200 -16.98 12.87 -3.95
N LYS A 201 -15.76 13.38 -4.13
CA LYS A 201 -15.21 13.71 -5.44
C LYS A 201 -13.72 13.46 -5.53
N SER A 202 -13.25 13.10 -6.74
CA SER A 202 -11.87 13.23 -7.18
C SER A 202 -11.73 14.48 -8.07
N GLN A 203 -10.61 14.62 -8.76
CA GLN A 203 -10.42 15.71 -9.71
C GLN A 203 -11.40 15.66 -10.89
N THR A 204 -11.86 14.47 -11.28
CA THR A 204 -12.63 14.24 -12.51
C THR A 204 -14.00 13.60 -12.31
N THR A 205 -14.25 13.00 -11.14
CA THR A 205 -15.47 12.26 -10.86
C THR A 205 -16.07 12.67 -9.51
N SER A 206 -17.36 12.45 -9.33
CA SER A 206 -18.05 12.69 -8.06
C SER A 206 -19.25 11.77 -7.90
N ALA A 207 -19.63 11.52 -6.63
CA ALA A 207 -20.82 10.74 -6.30
C ALA A 207 -21.47 11.26 -5.01
N THR A 208 -22.77 11.04 -4.91
CA THR A 208 -23.56 11.29 -3.69
C THR A 208 -24.05 9.96 -3.14
N TYR A 209 -24.04 9.81 -1.82
CA TYR A 209 -24.54 8.61 -1.16
C TYR A 209 -26.07 8.65 -1.03
N TYR A 210 -26.72 7.56 -1.45
CA TYR A 210 -28.16 7.36 -1.37
C TYR A 210 -28.49 6.11 -0.55
N ASP A 211 -29.46 6.21 0.32
CA ASP A 211 -29.89 5.10 1.16
C ASP A 211 -30.32 3.88 0.33
N GLY A 212 -29.77 2.71 0.68
CA GLY A 212 -30.03 1.45 -0.02
C GLY A 212 -29.37 1.28 -1.40
N PHE A 213 -28.66 2.30 -1.89
CA PHE A 213 -27.96 2.28 -3.20
C PHE A 213 -26.46 2.52 -3.08
N GLY A 214 -26.00 3.19 -2.01
CA GLY A 214 -24.61 3.61 -1.88
C GLY A 214 -24.30 4.90 -2.64
N PHE A 215 -23.02 5.06 -3.04
CA PHE A 215 -22.56 6.20 -3.85
C PHE A 215 -23.00 6.07 -5.30
N TYR A 216 -23.61 7.14 -5.85
CA TYR A 216 -24.02 7.21 -7.24
C TYR A 216 -23.76 8.62 -7.83
N PRO A 217 -23.29 8.72 -9.11
CA PRO A 217 -22.88 7.63 -9.99
C PRO A 217 -21.67 6.85 -9.44
N GLU A 218 -21.63 5.55 -9.71
CA GLU A 218 -20.53 4.70 -9.28
C GLU A 218 -19.28 4.94 -10.15
N PHE A 219 -18.10 4.85 -9.53
CA PHE A 219 -16.81 4.92 -10.21
C PHE A 219 -15.79 4.05 -9.50
N ASN A 220 -14.67 3.73 -10.16
CA ASN A 220 -13.59 3.00 -9.54
C ASN A 220 -12.66 3.94 -8.77
N VAL A 221 -12.34 3.55 -7.54
CA VAL A 221 -11.32 4.18 -6.71
C VAL A 221 -9.93 3.88 -7.31
N SER A 222 -9.00 4.82 -7.19
CA SER A 222 -7.61 4.64 -7.62
C SER A 222 -6.66 5.12 -6.53
N ILE A 223 -5.60 4.35 -6.29
CA ILE A 223 -4.51 4.73 -5.39
C ILE A 223 -3.74 5.98 -5.87
N GLN A 224 -3.87 6.32 -7.16
CA GLN A 224 -3.22 7.49 -7.76
C GLN A 224 -3.97 8.80 -7.51
N ASN A 225 -5.17 8.75 -6.91
CA ASN A 225 -6.04 9.90 -6.75
C ASN A 225 -6.22 10.32 -5.30
N THR A 226 -6.31 11.64 -5.09
CA THR A 226 -6.89 12.24 -3.89
C THR A 226 -8.40 12.36 -4.03
N TYR A 227 -9.09 12.16 -2.93
CA TYR A 227 -10.53 12.32 -2.78
C TYR A 227 -10.87 13.39 -1.75
N LEU A 228 -11.88 14.19 -2.05
CA LEU A 228 -12.52 15.10 -1.11
C LEU A 228 -13.87 14.49 -0.73
N LEU A 229 -14.03 14.20 0.54
CA LEU A 229 -15.20 13.57 1.12
C LEU A 229 -15.89 14.53 2.09
N ARG A 230 -17.17 14.82 1.86
CA ARG A 230 -17.99 15.58 2.79
C ARG A 230 -18.97 14.64 3.49
N LEU A 231 -18.84 14.54 4.79
CA LEU A 231 -19.70 13.73 5.66
C LEU A 231 -20.61 14.61 6.52
N ASN A 232 -21.84 14.18 6.73
CA ASN A 232 -22.74 14.78 7.69
C ASN A 232 -22.26 14.52 9.13
N GLU A 233 -21.79 13.30 9.39
CA GLU A 233 -21.23 12.88 10.67
C GLU A 233 -19.85 12.25 10.44
N GLY A 234 -18.94 12.44 11.39
CA GLY A 234 -17.63 11.80 11.35
C GLY A 234 -17.72 10.30 11.63
N GLY A 235 -16.62 9.59 11.32
CA GLY A 235 -16.49 8.16 11.62
C GLY A 235 -15.16 7.60 11.12
N THR A 236 -14.94 6.32 11.33
CA THR A 236 -13.72 5.63 10.97
C THR A 236 -13.97 4.71 9.78
N MET A 237 -13.10 4.78 8.76
CA MET A 237 -13.03 3.80 7.70
C MET A 237 -11.79 2.93 7.92
N VAL A 238 -11.98 1.63 7.86
CA VAL A 238 -10.89 0.64 7.80
C VAL A 238 -10.81 0.15 6.37
N TYR A 239 -9.72 0.50 5.69
CA TYR A 239 -9.47 0.13 4.31
C TYR A 239 -8.36 -0.92 4.27
N GLU A 240 -8.67 -2.12 3.84
CA GLU A 240 -7.74 -3.22 3.72
C GLU A 240 -7.51 -3.54 2.24
N GLY A 241 -6.25 -3.75 1.84
CA GLY A 241 -5.91 -4.07 0.46
C GLY A 241 -4.46 -4.52 0.30
N MET A 242 -4.14 -4.99 -0.90
CA MET A 242 -2.78 -5.36 -1.27
C MET A 242 -1.94 -4.10 -1.49
N PRO A 243 -0.82 -3.94 -0.77
CA PRO A 243 0.10 -2.83 -1.05
C PRO A 243 0.72 -3.01 -2.44
N VAL A 244 1.01 -1.91 -3.09
CA VAL A 244 1.74 -1.90 -4.37
C VAL A 244 3.12 -1.30 -4.16
N ASP A 245 4.09 -1.71 -4.97
CA ASP A 245 5.39 -1.02 -5.01
C ASP A 245 5.21 0.39 -5.58
N PRO A 246 5.48 1.45 -4.78
CA PRO A 246 5.32 2.82 -5.22
C PRO A 246 6.21 3.19 -6.42
N ALA A 247 7.39 2.56 -6.55
CA ALA A 247 8.32 2.80 -7.64
C ALA A 247 7.80 2.24 -8.98
N SER A 248 6.96 1.21 -8.92
CA SER A 248 6.32 0.59 -10.09
C SER A 248 4.93 1.16 -10.40
N SER A 249 4.48 2.19 -9.64
CA SER A 249 3.14 2.75 -9.74
C SER A 249 3.16 4.27 -10.05
N PRO A 250 3.72 4.71 -11.18
CA PRO A 250 3.86 6.13 -11.50
C PRO A 250 2.51 6.82 -11.66
N ILE A 251 2.43 8.07 -11.22
CA ILE A 251 1.27 8.96 -11.39
C ILE A 251 1.59 9.93 -12.53
N SER A 252 0.81 9.90 -13.62
CA SER A 252 0.99 10.87 -14.71
C SER A 252 0.45 12.24 -14.32
N LEU A 253 1.30 13.26 -14.45
CA LEU A 253 1.07 14.64 -14.04
C LEU A 253 0.90 15.55 -15.27
N ALA A 254 -0.17 16.33 -15.24
CA ALA A 254 -0.40 17.41 -16.21
C ALA A 254 0.13 18.75 -15.67
N THR A 255 0.26 19.74 -16.56
CA THR A 255 0.44 21.15 -16.14
C THR A 255 -0.78 21.61 -15.33
N ASN A 256 -0.57 22.54 -14.40
CA ASN A 256 -1.54 22.98 -13.40
C ASN A 256 -1.84 21.93 -12.32
N TRP A 257 -3.08 21.85 -11.87
CA TRP A 257 -3.47 21.05 -10.72
C TRP A 257 -3.57 19.57 -11.00
N ASN A 258 -2.98 18.75 -10.10
CA ASN A 258 -3.07 17.31 -10.05
C ASN A 258 -3.49 16.89 -8.64
N TRP A 259 -4.53 16.09 -8.51
CA TRP A 259 -4.98 15.54 -7.24
C TRP A 259 -4.34 14.17 -7.07
N ILE A 260 -3.23 14.11 -6.37
CA ILE A 260 -2.35 12.95 -6.30
C ILE A 260 -2.62 12.12 -5.05
N GLY A 261 -2.76 10.79 -5.22
CA GLY A 261 -2.79 9.85 -4.11
C GLY A 261 -1.40 9.66 -3.50
N TYR A 262 -1.33 9.31 -2.22
CA TYR A 262 -0.09 8.96 -1.54
C TYR A 262 0.01 7.44 -1.42
N ILE A 263 0.87 6.83 -2.25
CA ILE A 263 0.98 5.38 -2.40
C ILE A 263 1.88 4.72 -1.33
N PRO A 264 2.98 5.35 -0.84
CA PRO A 264 3.86 4.73 0.14
C PRO A 264 3.14 4.35 1.44
N GLN A 265 3.64 3.28 2.08
CA GLN A 265 3.13 2.80 3.37
C GLN A 265 3.71 3.57 4.57
N THR A 266 4.69 4.45 4.33
CA THR A 266 5.38 5.24 5.35
C THR A 266 5.30 6.73 5.05
N ALA A 267 5.47 7.55 6.08
CA ALA A 267 5.55 9.00 5.89
C ALA A 267 6.90 9.40 5.28
N LEU A 268 6.87 10.31 4.30
CA LEU A 268 8.04 10.91 3.66
C LEU A 268 7.94 12.44 3.69
N GLY A 269 9.09 13.10 3.81
CA GLY A 269 9.14 14.55 3.61
C GLY A 269 8.66 14.94 2.20
N VAL A 270 7.90 16.02 2.08
CA VAL A 270 7.28 16.44 0.80
C VAL A 270 8.29 16.57 -0.36
N THR A 271 9.49 17.07 -0.10
CA THR A 271 10.56 17.19 -1.12
C THR A 271 11.08 15.81 -1.55
N GLU A 272 11.24 14.89 -0.61
CA GLU A 272 11.66 13.51 -0.87
C GLU A 272 10.59 12.74 -1.65
N ALA A 273 9.35 12.80 -1.19
CA ALA A 273 8.21 12.14 -1.81
C ALA A 273 7.99 12.54 -3.28
N THR A 274 8.29 13.80 -3.62
CA THR A 274 8.07 14.35 -4.95
C THR A 274 9.33 14.51 -5.79
N ALA A 275 10.46 13.93 -5.36
CA ALA A 275 11.77 14.13 -5.99
C ALA A 275 11.85 13.69 -7.46
N SER A 276 11.04 12.73 -7.90
CA SER A 276 10.98 12.27 -9.30
C SER A 276 10.10 13.14 -10.19
N SER A 277 9.24 14.00 -9.60
CA SER A 277 8.30 14.82 -10.36
C SER A 277 8.99 15.99 -11.05
N PRO A 278 8.41 16.56 -12.14
CA PRO A 278 9.02 17.64 -12.93
C PRO A 278 8.84 19.01 -12.26
N VAL A 279 9.09 19.07 -10.94
CA VAL A 279 8.95 20.32 -10.16
C VAL A 279 9.99 21.37 -10.56
N SER A 280 9.59 22.62 -10.52
CA SER A 280 10.38 23.80 -10.79
C SER A 280 10.00 24.91 -9.81
N SER A 281 10.82 25.96 -9.71
CA SER A 281 10.54 27.10 -8.83
C SER A 281 9.11 27.64 -9.05
N ASP A 282 8.45 27.96 -7.94
CA ASP A 282 7.07 28.42 -7.81
C ASP A 282 5.99 27.34 -8.02
N ASP A 283 6.37 26.07 -8.28
CA ASP A 283 5.43 24.95 -8.19
C ASP A 283 4.97 24.76 -6.74
N TYR A 284 3.74 24.28 -6.59
CA TYR A 284 3.06 24.37 -5.31
C TYR A 284 2.34 23.08 -4.97
N ILE A 285 2.46 22.64 -3.72
CA ILE A 285 1.73 21.49 -3.18
C ILE A 285 0.93 21.89 -1.95
N LYS A 286 -0.22 21.27 -1.78
CA LYS A 286 -1.03 21.41 -0.56
C LYS A 286 -1.75 20.13 -0.18
N SER A 287 -2.00 19.98 1.12
CA SER A 287 -2.98 19.08 1.71
C SER A 287 -4.19 19.88 2.19
N GLN A 288 -5.02 19.26 3.02
CA GLN A 288 -6.12 20.01 3.67
C GLN A 288 -5.61 21.07 4.64
N THR A 289 -4.47 20.84 5.29
CA THR A 289 -3.95 21.69 6.38
C THR A 289 -2.56 22.26 6.15
N ASN A 290 -1.80 21.72 5.18
CA ASN A 290 -0.43 22.17 4.90
C ASN A 290 -0.30 22.60 3.45
N SER A 291 0.66 23.49 3.21
CA SER A 291 1.07 23.89 1.86
C SER A 291 2.55 24.21 1.80
N ALA A 292 3.13 24.09 0.61
CA ALA A 292 4.52 24.44 0.36
C ALA A 292 4.72 24.89 -1.09
N THR A 293 5.66 25.79 -1.28
CA THR A 293 6.16 26.25 -2.59
C THR A 293 7.55 25.67 -2.83
N TYR A 294 7.83 25.23 -4.04
CA TYR A 294 9.12 24.69 -4.43
C TYR A 294 10.11 25.81 -4.77
N TYR A 295 11.33 25.66 -4.27
CA TYR A 295 12.45 26.59 -4.54
C TYR A 295 13.63 25.77 -5.08
N ASP A 296 14.15 26.13 -6.25
CA ASP A 296 15.27 25.44 -6.90
C ASP A 296 16.48 25.32 -5.98
N GLY A 297 17.02 24.08 -5.89
CA GLY A 297 18.18 23.78 -5.05
C GLY A 297 17.88 23.68 -3.55
N PHE A 298 16.63 23.93 -3.14
CA PHE A 298 16.22 23.89 -1.75
C PHE A 298 15.08 22.86 -1.50
N GLY A 299 14.13 22.75 -2.41
CA GLY A 299 12.94 21.90 -2.27
C GLY A 299 11.68 22.67 -1.85
N PHE A 300 10.72 21.96 -1.33
CA PHE A 300 9.44 22.53 -0.86
C PHE A 300 9.58 23.19 0.52
N TYR A 301 9.06 24.41 0.63
CA TYR A 301 9.02 25.17 1.87
C TYR A 301 7.67 25.89 2.07
N PRO A 302 7.08 25.92 3.30
CA PRO A 302 7.47 25.15 4.49
C PRO A 302 7.48 23.63 4.24
N SER A 303 8.43 22.91 4.86
CA SER A 303 8.46 21.45 4.72
C SER A 303 7.40 20.81 5.61
N PHE A 304 6.74 19.76 5.10
CA PHE A 304 5.83 18.91 5.85
C PHE A 304 5.97 17.46 5.40
N ASN A 305 5.43 16.51 6.17
CA ASN A 305 5.41 15.12 5.79
C ASN A 305 4.12 14.78 5.03
N MET A 306 4.27 14.08 3.92
CA MET A 306 3.19 13.34 3.28
C MET A 306 3.02 12.00 4.02
N VAL A 307 1.78 11.60 4.28
CA VAL A 307 1.47 10.43 5.13
C VAL A 307 0.46 9.50 4.46
N PRO A 308 0.49 8.18 4.76
CA PRO A 308 -0.54 7.24 4.34
C PRO A 308 -1.94 7.76 4.69
N GLY A 309 -2.88 7.63 3.76
CA GLY A 309 -4.25 8.14 3.93
C GLY A 309 -4.42 9.64 3.67
N GLY A 310 -3.33 10.41 3.56
CA GLY A 310 -3.39 11.85 3.27
C GLY A 310 -3.79 12.17 1.83
N GLY A 311 -4.51 13.27 1.63
CA GLY A 311 -4.88 13.79 0.31
C GLY A 311 -4.07 15.03 -0.07
N TYR A 312 -3.53 15.06 -1.30
CA TYR A 312 -2.65 16.12 -1.77
C TYR A 312 -3.04 16.64 -3.15
N MET A 313 -2.80 17.93 -3.35
CA MET A 313 -2.94 18.59 -4.64
C MET A 313 -1.63 19.26 -5.02
N LEU A 314 -1.08 18.89 -6.17
CA LEU A 314 0.18 19.38 -6.71
C LEU A 314 -0.07 20.24 -7.95
N LYS A 315 0.41 21.47 -7.95
CA LYS A 315 0.33 22.40 -9.08
C LYS A 315 1.70 22.53 -9.73
N LEU A 316 1.77 22.22 -11.02
CA LEU A 316 3.01 22.16 -11.78
C LEU A 316 3.00 23.09 -13.00
N ALA A 317 4.16 23.67 -13.30
CA ALA A 317 4.42 24.37 -14.55
C ALA A 317 4.64 23.38 -15.71
N ASN A 318 5.21 22.20 -15.44
CA ASN A 318 5.56 21.19 -16.42
C ASN A 318 4.81 19.88 -16.18
N SER A 319 4.49 19.15 -17.27
CA SER A 319 3.95 17.79 -17.20
C SER A 319 5.06 16.76 -17.10
N GLY A 320 4.75 15.58 -16.56
CA GLY A 320 5.67 14.44 -16.43
C GLY A 320 5.05 13.38 -15.53
N ASP A 321 5.86 12.58 -14.89
CA ASP A 321 5.40 11.52 -13.98
C ASP A 321 5.95 11.73 -12.57
N LEU A 322 5.17 11.34 -11.56
CA LEU A 322 5.59 11.19 -10.18
C LEU A 322 5.70 9.71 -9.86
N THR A 323 6.90 9.28 -9.49
CA THR A 323 7.17 7.95 -8.96
C THR A 323 7.66 8.10 -7.54
N TYR A 324 6.92 7.60 -6.57
CA TYR A 324 7.36 7.62 -5.19
C TYR A 324 8.54 6.65 -4.99
N PRO A 325 9.48 6.97 -4.07
CA PRO A 325 10.55 6.02 -3.75
C PRO A 325 9.96 4.74 -3.15
N SER A 326 10.60 3.59 -3.44
CA SER A 326 10.30 2.34 -2.74
C SER A 326 10.61 2.54 -1.25
N GLY A 327 9.63 2.38 -0.39
CA GLY A 327 9.76 2.52 1.05
C GLY A 327 9.49 1.22 1.76
N GLY A 328 10.34 0.86 2.73
CA GLY A 328 10.16 -0.31 3.57
C GLY A 328 8.83 -0.27 4.33
N LEU A 329 8.35 -1.44 4.72
CA LEU A 329 7.19 -1.60 5.62
C LEU A 329 7.52 -0.92 6.96
N ALA A 330 6.89 0.20 7.24
CA ALA A 330 7.01 0.86 8.53
C ALA A 330 5.64 1.18 9.10
N SER A 331 5.52 0.97 10.40
CA SER A 331 4.32 1.17 11.19
C SER A 331 3.78 2.59 11.08
N TYR A 332 2.47 2.68 10.85
CA TYR A 332 1.62 3.85 10.98
C TYR A 332 1.97 4.69 12.23
N ILE A 333 2.17 5.99 12.04
CA ILE A 333 2.18 6.96 13.13
C ILE A 333 0.79 7.60 13.15
N ASP A 334 0.11 7.40 14.27
CA ASP A 334 -1.23 7.85 14.59
C ASP A 334 -1.51 9.29 14.13
N GLY A 335 -2.71 9.47 13.55
CA GLY A 335 -3.15 10.73 12.98
C GLY A 335 -3.05 11.91 13.95
N VAL A 336 -2.68 13.04 13.40
CA VAL A 336 -2.70 14.35 14.08
C VAL A 336 -4.07 14.54 14.72
N ASN A 337 -4.11 14.52 16.05
CA ASN A 337 -5.25 15.05 16.82
C ASN A 337 -5.28 16.56 16.58
N ASP A 338 -6.01 16.97 15.56
CA ASP A 338 -6.23 18.39 15.26
C ASP A 338 -7.42 18.89 16.09
N ASP A 339 -7.11 19.55 17.19
CA ASP A 339 -8.11 20.15 18.10
C ASP A 339 -8.79 21.38 17.46
N ASP A 340 -8.30 21.83 16.28
CA ASP A 340 -8.78 22.99 15.52
C ASP A 340 -9.48 22.56 14.22
N SER A 341 -10.68 22.02 14.34
CA SER A 341 -11.45 21.51 13.19
C SER A 341 -12.22 22.58 12.38
N TYR A 342 -12.02 23.89 12.67
CA TYR A 342 -12.77 24.99 12.03
C TYR A 342 -12.64 24.99 10.50
N TYR A 343 -11.52 24.57 9.95
CA TYR A 343 -11.25 24.55 8.51
C TYR A 343 -12.10 23.51 7.76
N ARG A 344 -12.61 22.49 8.41
CA ARG A 344 -13.37 21.40 7.77
C ARG A 344 -14.72 21.83 7.23
N GLN A 345 -15.28 22.94 7.68
CA GLN A 345 -16.51 23.50 7.12
C GLN A 345 -16.32 24.03 5.69
N TYR A 346 -15.07 24.29 5.28
CA TYR A 346 -14.75 24.85 3.96
C TYR A 346 -14.33 23.78 2.97
N GLU A 347 -14.83 23.91 1.74
CA GLU A 347 -14.46 23.02 0.63
C GLU A 347 -13.11 23.38 0.04
N PHE A 348 -12.76 24.67 0.02
CA PHE A 348 -11.58 25.20 -0.65
C PHE A 348 -10.56 25.73 0.34
N ASN A 349 -9.29 25.64 -0.01
CA ASN A 349 -8.21 26.28 0.70
C ASN A 349 -7.18 26.88 -0.27
N GLY A 350 -6.40 27.80 0.25
CA GLY A 350 -5.25 28.40 -0.41
C GLY A 350 -4.21 28.80 0.64
N SER A 351 -3.07 29.31 0.23
CA SER A 351 -2.07 29.86 1.15
C SER A 351 -1.65 31.25 0.74
N ILE A 352 -1.25 32.02 1.73
CA ILE A 352 -0.66 33.35 1.57
C ILE A 352 0.64 33.37 2.33
N SER A 353 1.73 33.76 1.68
CA SER A 353 3.01 34.05 2.34
C SER A 353 3.13 35.57 2.54
N ALA A 354 3.39 35.97 3.78
CA ALA A 354 3.44 37.36 4.16
C ALA A 354 4.62 37.63 5.12
N SER A 355 5.19 38.81 5.03
CA SER A 355 6.02 39.43 6.06
C SER A 355 5.24 40.59 6.68
N ILE A 356 5.48 40.85 7.96
CA ILE A 356 4.85 41.95 8.69
C ILE A 356 5.91 42.98 9.02
N ASP A 357 5.63 44.22 8.65
CA ASP A 357 6.46 45.39 8.94
C ASP A 357 5.58 46.45 9.64
N ILE A 358 5.74 46.58 10.94
CA ILE A 358 5.03 47.54 11.79
C ILE A 358 6.04 48.32 12.62
N ASP A 359 5.96 49.63 12.59
CA ASP A 359 6.86 50.52 13.35
C ASP A 359 6.91 50.12 14.85
N ASN A 360 8.14 49.87 15.33
CA ASN A 360 8.47 49.50 16.73
C ASN A 360 7.99 48.12 17.20
N ILE A 361 7.54 47.25 16.31
CA ILE A 361 7.26 45.83 16.60
C ILE A 361 8.37 44.97 15.98
N ILE A 362 8.95 44.07 16.78
CA ILE A 362 9.91 43.08 16.31
C ILE A 362 9.16 41.72 16.28
N VAL A 363 8.86 41.26 15.09
CA VAL A 363 8.18 39.98 14.89
C VAL A 363 9.05 38.83 15.41
N ASP A 364 8.46 37.95 16.20
CA ASP A 364 9.11 36.74 16.69
C ASP A 364 8.26 35.48 16.44
N GLN A 365 8.79 34.29 16.79
CA GLN A 365 8.12 33.00 16.50
C GLN A 365 6.88 32.72 17.36
N SER A 366 6.64 33.51 18.41
CA SER A 366 5.44 33.37 19.25
C SER A 366 4.24 34.17 18.72
N ASP A 367 4.47 35.08 17.80
CA ASP A 367 3.43 35.91 17.21
C ASP A 367 2.46 35.12 16.34
N ILE A 368 1.25 35.64 16.15
CA ILE A 368 0.22 34.95 15.38
C ILE A 368 -0.40 35.90 14.35
N LEU A 369 -0.51 35.42 13.12
CA LEU A 369 -1.29 36.07 12.07
C LEU A 369 -2.62 35.32 11.91
N TYR A 370 -3.72 36.06 12.00
CA TYR A 370 -5.07 35.57 11.75
C TYR A 370 -5.60 36.12 10.42
N ALA A 371 -6.38 35.31 9.71
CA ALA A 371 -7.14 35.72 8.54
C ALA A 371 -8.65 35.55 8.80
N TYR A 372 -9.43 36.55 8.46
CA TYR A 372 -10.87 36.56 8.59
C TYR A 372 -11.56 36.93 7.28
N SER A 373 -12.77 36.40 7.05
CA SER A 373 -13.70 36.96 6.09
C SER A 373 -14.93 37.43 6.84
N VAL A 374 -15.20 38.74 6.82
CA VAL A 374 -16.17 39.39 7.73
C VAL A 374 -15.71 39.11 9.20
N ASP A 375 -16.47 38.37 9.98
CA ASP A 375 -16.12 38.04 11.37
C ASP A 375 -15.78 36.54 11.55
N GLU A 376 -15.60 35.79 10.44
CA GLU A 376 -15.38 34.37 10.46
C GLU A 376 -13.90 34.04 10.27
N LEU A 377 -13.31 33.26 11.20
CA LEU A 377 -11.92 32.84 11.13
C LEU A 377 -11.68 31.94 9.90
N ARG A 378 -10.74 32.35 9.05
CA ARG A 378 -10.36 31.67 7.82
C ARG A 378 -8.96 31.07 7.86
N GLY A 379 -8.13 31.47 8.79
CA GLY A 379 -6.77 30.97 8.94
C GLY A 379 -6.07 31.54 10.16
N LYS A 380 -5.09 30.81 10.67
CA LYS A 380 -4.14 31.27 11.68
C LYS A 380 -2.79 30.59 11.50
N VAL A 381 -1.69 31.28 11.77
CA VAL A 381 -0.34 30.73 11.70
C VAL A 381 0.63 31.56 12.54
N SER A 382 1.63 30.90 13.13
CA SER A 382 2.85 31.57 13.64
C SER A 382 3.95 31.59 12.57
N PRO A 383 4.88 32.58 12.57
CA PRO A 383 5.88 32.68 11.54
C PRO A 383 6.97 31.63 11.68
N THR A 384 7.57 31.29 10.57
CA THR A 384 8.73 30.39 10.51
C THR A 384 9.90 31.10 9.81
N ILE A 385 11.12 30.69 10.15
CA ILE A 385 12.33 31.25 9.49
C ILE A 385 12.40 30.76 8.06
N PHE A 386 12.32 31.68 7.10
CA PHE A 386 12.52 31.36 5.70
C PHE A 386 14.02 31.10 5.44
N PRO A 387 14.41 29.88 5.07
CA PRO A 387 15.82 29.49 5.13
C PRO A 387 16.70 30.16 4.06
N LEU A 388 16.14 30.69 2.98
CA LEU A 388 16.90 31.40 1.94
C LEU A 388 17.30 32.81 2.34
N THR A 389 16.52 33.50 3.18
CA THR A 389 16.80 34.89 3.61
C THR A 389 17.12 34.96 5.10
N GLY A 390 16.73 33.97 5.90
CA GLY A 390 16.82 34.00 7.37
C GLY A 390 15.76 34.86 8.04
N GLU A 391 14.79 35.40 7.30
CA GLU A 391 13.70 36.23 7.80
C GLU A 391 12.51 35.39 8.26
N LEU A 392 11.71 35.96 9.17
CA LEU A 392 10.44 35.35 9.59
C LEU A 392 9.35 35.61 8.55
N VAL A 393 8.68 34.55 8.13
CA VAL A 393 7.59 34.58 7.14
C VAL A 393 6.39 33.84 7.69
N PHE A 394 5.21 34.42 7.54
CA PHE A 394 3.92 33.79 7.81
C PHE A 394 3.41 33.10 6.55
N THR A 395 3.37 31.77 6.52
CA THR A 395 2.72 31.03 5.44
C THR A 395 1.38 30.49 5.95
N ILE A 396 0.35 31.33 5.81
CA ILE A 396 -0.98 31.07 6.34
C ILE A 396 -1.85 30.28 5.35
N MET A 397 -2.43 29.15 5.79
CA MET A 397 -3.52 28.50 5.07
C MET A 397 -4.81 29.27 5.31
N VAL A 398 -5.51 29.60 4.23
CA VAL A 398 -6.81 30.28 4.27
C VAL A 398 -7.88 29.41 3.62
N TYR A 399 -9.07 29.42 4.20
CA TYR A 399 -10.15 28.52 3.82
C TYR A 399 -11.37 29.31 3.35
N GLY A 400 -12.10 28.76 2.36
CA GLY A 400 -13.24 29.43 1.76
C GLY A 400 -14.34 28.48 1.25
N HIS A 401 -15.56 29.01 1.16
CA HIS A 401 -16.69 28.30 0.56
C HIS A 401 -16.69 28.37 -0.98
N ASN A 402 -15.93 29.31 -1.54
CA ASN A 402 -15.86 29.58 -2.97
C ASN A 402 -14.40 29.62 -3.46
N THR A 403 -14.20 29.42 -4.76
CA THR A 403 -12.88 29.48 -5.40
C THR A 403 -12.36 30.89 -5.65
N GLY A 404 -13.07 31.92 -5.20
CA GLY A 404 -12.66 33.33 -5.33
C GLY A 404 -13.76 34.28 -4.88
N ASN A 405 -13.42 35.59 -4.81
CA ASN A 405 -14.31 36.69 -4.44
C ASN A 405 -14.78 36.71 -2.97
N GLU A 406 -13.99 36.13 -2.08
CA GLU A 406 -14.13 36.37 -0.65
C GLU A 406 -13.03 37.34 -0.21
N ASP A 407 -13.38 38.49 0.35
CA ASP A 407 -12.43 39.45 0.89
C ASP A 407 -11.89 38.94 2.21
N LEU A 408 -10.56 39.02 2.38
CA LEU A 408 -9.87 38.64 3.60
C LEU A 408 -9.33 39.88 4.30
N SER A 409 -9.52 39.95 5.61
CA SER A 409 -8.84 40.87 6.52
C SER A 409 -7.85 40.09 7.39
N PHE A 410 -6.79 40.78 7.82
CA PHE A 410 -5.75 40.15 8.63
C PHE A 410 -5.59 40.89 9.95
N GLU A 411 -5.38 40.14 11.01
CA GLU A 411 -5.06 40.64 12.34
C GLU A 411 -3.74 40.02 12.80
N PHE A 412 -2.85 40.86 13.26
CA PHE A 412 -1.56 40.46 13.84
C PHE A 412 -1.64 40.56 15.36
N TYR A 413 -1.23 39.47 16.01
CA TYR A 413 -1.15 39.37 17.47
C TYR A 413 0.32 39.25 17.87
N ASP A 414 0.81 40.27 18.58
CA ASP A 414 2.14 40.36 19.20
C ASP A 414 2.03 39.72 20.60
N ASN A 415 2.75 38.59 20.82
CA ASN A 415 2.56 37.75 22.03
C ASN A 415 3.59 38.01 23.09
#